data_76af24c68371512f1971e782c80c7eb7
#
_entry.id   76af24c68371512f1971e782c80c7eb7
#
_cell.length_a   1.000
_cell.length_b   1.000
_cell.length_c   1.000
_cell.angle_alpha   90.00
_cell.angle_beta   90.00
_cell.angle_gamma   90.00
#
_symmetry.space_group_name_H-M   'P 1'
#
loop_
_entity.id
_entity.type
_entity.pdbx_description
1 polymer ?
#
loop_
_entity_poly.entity_id
_entity_poly.type
_entity_poly.pdbx_seq_one_letter_code
_entity_poly.pdbx_strand_id
1 'polypeptide(L)'
;SDKNSTFSDFVIMAGGKGTRLKPYTNNRPKPMLRISGKPILEIIVNNAKKQGFVNFIFSINYLGKVIEKYFKNGKKFGVNIKYIKEKKPLGTLGSLANFYKNFQHENIIVSNGDVISDINYKSLIEFHQLNKSDATMAVYPYKLQNPYGEVVTSEANIIDINEKPISISYVNAGVYVFKKSVLSYLKKNKEMDAVTFFNDLRMKKKKTMAFAVHENWKDIGIKSDFLNFKL
;
A
#
# COMPACT_ATOMS: atom_id res chain seq x y z
N SER A 1 -18.80 22.90 -14.37
CA SER A 1 -18.84 21.55 -13.81
C SER A 1 -17.41 21.01 -13.73
N ASP A 2 -16.79 21.17 -12.56
CA ASP A 2 -15.40 20.81 -12.33
C ASP A 2 -15.21 19.29 -12.32
N LYS A 3 -14.76 18.75 -13.44
CA LYS A 3 -14.44 17.33 -13.61
C LYS A 3 -13.05 16.93 -13.08
N ASN A 4 -12.38 17.76 -12.29
CA ASN A 4 -10.98 17.54 -11.85
C ASN A 4 -10.76 17.59 -10.33
N SER A 5 -11.77 17.34 -9.50
CA SER A 5 -11.52 17.22 -8.06
C SER A 5 -10.98 15.82 -7.75
N THR A 6 -9.68 15.64 -7.79
CA THR A 6 -9.02 14.56 -7.06
C THR A 6 -9.26 14.82 -5.57
N PHE A 7 -10.02 13.96 -4.93
CA PHE A 7 -10.42 14.10 -3.52
C PHE A 7 -9.26 13.89 -2.52
N SER A 8 -8.06 13.59 -3.00
CA SER A 8 -6.88 13.32 -2.17
C SER A 8 -5.59 13.35 -2.99
N ASP A 9 -4.46 13.62 -2.32
CA ASP A 9 -3.15 13.33 -2.88
C ASP A 9 -2.91 11.82 -2.89
N PHE A 10 -2.30 11.29 -3.95
CA PHE A 10 -2.01 9.87 -4.10
C PHE A 10 -0.50 9.63 -4.12
N VAL A 11 0.02 9.04 -3.05
CA VAL A 11 1.44 8.71 -2.92
C VAL A 11 1.67 7.24 -3.19
N ILE A 12 2.69 6.92 -3.99
CA ILE A 12 3.14 5.54 -4.20
C ILE A 12 4.57 5.40 -3.67
N MET A 13 4.76 4.47 -2.75
CA MET A 13 6.04 4.17 -2.11
C MET A 13 6.84 3.20 -2.99
N ALA A 14 7.80 3.72 -3.74
CA ALA A 14 8.55 2.98 -4.76
C ALA A 14 10.07 2.92 -4.48
N GLY A 15 10.51 3.19 -3.24
CA GLY A 15 11.92 3.26 -2.86
C GLY A 15 12.56 1.95 -2.38
N GLY A 16 11.79 0.88 -2.26
CA GLY A 16 12.26 -0.40 -1.70
C GLY A 16 13.26 -1.16 -2.58
N LYS A 17 14.26 -1.81 -1.96
CA LYS A 17 15.30 -2.58 -2.67
C LYS A 17 14.81 -3.89 -3.28
N GLY A 18 13.70 -4.46 -2.81
CA GLY A 18 13.16 -5.73 -3.31
C GLY A 18 14.11 -6.92 -3.15
N THR A 19 14.85 -7.00 -2.05
CA THR A 19 15.93 -7.98 -1.84
C THR A 19 15.47 -9.43 -1.94
N ARG A 20 14.23 -9.74 -1.53
CA ARG A 20 13.63 -11.09 -1.62
C ARG A 20 13.37 -11.55 -3.06
N LEU A 21 13.38 -10.63 -4.03
CA LEU A 21 13.16 -10.92 -5.45
C LEU A 21 14.46 -10.97 -6.27
N LYS A 22 15.62 -10.98 -5.63
CA LYS A 22 16.89 -11.18 -6.36
C LYS A 22 16.90 -12.55 -7.08
N PRO A 23 17.50 -12.63 -8.29
CA PRO A 23 18.28 -11.59 -9.00
C PRO A 23 17.48 -10.59 -9.83
N TYR A 24 16.14 -10.70 -9.91
CA TYR A 24 15.30 -9.85 -10.77
C TYR A 24 15.38 -8.35 -10.44
N THR A 25 15.76 -8.03 -9.18
CA THR A 25 15.85 -6.65 -8.68
C THR A 25 17.28 -6.09 -8.65
N ASN A 26 18.27 -6.78 -9.21
CA ASN A 26 19.66 -6.31 -9.20
C ASN A 26 19.81 -5.00 -9.99
N ASN A 27 19.22 -4.92 -11.19
CA ASN A 27 19.33 -3.78 -12.11
C ASN A 27 17.99 -3.08 -12.35
N ARG A 28 16.95 -3.46 -11.63
CA ARG A 28 15.60 -2.91 -11.78
C ARG A 28 14.92 -2.85 -10.43
N PRO A 29 14.37 -1.69 -10.01
CA PRO A 29 13.66 -1.62 -8.75
C PRO A 29 12.37 -2.45 -8.81
N LYS A 30 11.95 -3.02 -7.67
CA LYS A 30 10.78 -3.92 -7.58
C LYS A 30 9.52 -3.36 -8.29
N PRO A 31 9.14 -2.08 -8.12
CA PRO A 31 7.97 -1.53 -8.80
C PRO A 31 8.07 -1.50 -10.34
N MET A 32 9.27 -1.69 -10.88
CA MET A 32 9.52 -1.72 -12.32
C MET A 32 9.62 -3.15 -12.88
N LEU A 33 9.44 -4.17 -12.07
CA LEU A 33 9.26 -5.54 -12.56
C LEU A 33 8.00 -5.61 -13.41
N ARG A 34 8.06 -6.40 -14.49
CA ARG A 34 6.97 -6.47 -15.47
C ARG A 34 6.07 -7.67 -15.21
N ILE A 35 4.77 -7.42 -15.24
CA ILE A 35 3.71 -8.41 -15.21
C ILE A 35 2.84 -8.17 -16.45
N SER A 36 2.64 -9.21 -17.25
CA SER A 36 1.92 -9.09 -18.52
C SER A 36 2.43 -7.93 -19.40
N GLY A 37 3.76 -7.76 -19.46
CA GLY A 37 4.41 -6.74 -20.27
C GLY A 37 4.50 -5.33 -19.66
N LYS A 38 3.79 -5.03 -18.57
CA LYS A 38 3.76 -3.70 -17.93
C LYS A 38 4.46 -3.69 -16.57
N PRO A 39 5.18 -2.62 -16.21
CA PRO A 39 5.69 -2.45 -14.85
C PRO A 39 4.56 -2.50 -13.81
N ILE A 40 4.83 -3.08 -12.64
CA ILE A 40 3.89 -3.10 -11.50
C ILE A 40 3.38 -1.68 -11.21
N LEU A 41 4.28 -0.72 -11.13
CA LEU A 41 3.95 0.68 -10.85
C LEU A 41 3.01 1.29 -11.90
N GLU A 42 3.16 0.91 -13.19
CA GLU A 42 2.23 1.35 -14.24
C GLU A 42 0.84 0.75 -14.07
N ILE A 43 0.76 -0.51 -13.64
CA ILE A 43 -0.53 -1.17 -13.36
C ILE A 43 -1.25 -0.43 -12.23
N ILE A 44 -0.55 -0.09 -11.15
CA ILE A 44 -1.11 0.66 -10.01
C ILE A 44 -1.62 2.03 -10.47
N VAL A 45 -0.81 2.78 -11.22
CA VAL A 45 -1.20 4.10 -11.77
C VAL A 45 -2.43 3.99 -12.67
N ASN A 46 -2.46 3.00 -13.56
CA ASN A 46 -3.59 2.81 -14.47
C ASN A 46 -4.88 2.45 -13.74
N ASN A 47 -4.80 1.61 -12.68
CA ASN A 47 -5.97 1.25 -11.86
C ASN A 47 -6.50 2.47 -11.10
N ALA A 48 -5.64 3.29 -10.52
CA ALA A 48 -6.04 4.53 -9.86
C ALA A 48 -6.57 5.57 -10.87
N LYS A 49 -5.95 5.69 -12.04
CA LYS A 49 -6.40 6.59 -13.11
C LYS A 49 -7.82 6.26 -13.59
N LYS A 50 -8.16 4.98 -13.75
CA LYS A 50 -9.53 4.55 -14.10
C LYS A 50 -10.59 5.04 -13.09
N GLN A 51 -10.17 5.27 -11.85
CA GLN A 51 -11.00 5.80 -10.77
C GLN A 51 -10.94 7.33 -10.65
N GLY A 52 -10.27 8.02 -11.59
CA GLY A 52 -10.20 9.48 -11.68
C GLY A 52 -9.02 10.12 -10.98
N PHE A 53 -8.07 9.35 -10.45
CA PHE A 53 -6.82 9.89 -9.90
C PHE A 53 -5.84 10.21 -11.02
N VAL A 54 -5.42 11.46 -11.11
CA VAL A 54 -4.51 11.93 -12.17
C VAL A 54 -3.25 12.58 -11.63
N ASN A 55 -3.17 12.85 -10.33
CA ASN A 55 -2.03 13.47 -9.68
C ASN A 55 -1.38 12.49 -8.71
N PHE A 56 -0.12 12.13 -8.98
CA PHE A 56 0.62 11.15 -8.20
C PHE A 56 1.92 11.75 -7.65
N ILE A 57 2.34 11.22 -6.53
CA ILE A 57 3.62 11.52 -5.90
C ILE A 57 4.34 10.19 -5.69
N PHE A 58 5.48 10.00 -6.34
CA PHE A 58 6.30 8.79 -6.15
C PHE A 58 7.41 9.06 -5.16
N SER A 59 7.43 8.31 -4.06
CA SER A 59 8.61 8.28 -3.18
C SER A 59 9.59 7.25 -3.71
N ILE A 60 10.77 7.69 -4.10
CA ILE A 60 11.80 6.89 -4.78
C ILE A 60 13.13 6.93 -4.04
N ASN A 61 13.87 5.81 -4.08
CA ASN A 61 15.22 5.69 -3.53
C ASN A 61 16.06 4.76 -4.42
N TYR A 62 16.07 3.46 -4.12
CA TYR A 62 16.87 2.46 -4.82
C TYR A 62 16.51 2.42 -6.31
N LEU A 63 17.52 2.64 -7.16
CA LEU A 63 17.35 2.71 -8.62
C LEU A 63 16.23 3.67 -9.08
N GLY A 64 15.94 4.72 -8.31
CA GLY A 64 14.87 5.68 -8.57
C GLY A 64 14.98 6.34 -9.96
N LYS A 65 16.21 6.52 -10.48
CA LYS A 65 16.43 7.03 -11.85
C LYS A 65 15.77 6.17 -12.94
N VAL A 66 15.62 4.85 -12.72
CA VAL A 66 14.93 3.96 -13.66
C VAL A 66 13.45 4.33 -13.73
N ILE A 67 12.82 4.62 -12.57
CA ILE A 67 11.44 5.05 -12.47
C ILE A 67 11.27 6.42 -13.12
N GLU A 68 12.13 7.39 -12.80
CA GLU A 68 12.08 8.75 -13.38
C GLU A 68 12.24 8.73 -14.91
N LYS A 69 13.16 7.91 -15.42
CA LYS A 69 13.37 7.77 -16.89
C LYS A 69 12.14 7.22 -17.60
N TYR A 70 11.43 6.30 -16.96
CA TYR A 70 10.26 5.65 -17.54
C TYR A 70 9.02 6.54 -17.50
N PHE A 71 8.70 7.09 -16.34
CA PHE A 71 7.46 7.85 -16.13
C PHE A 71 7.60 9.34 -16.46
N LYS A 72 8.81 9.89 -16.34
CA LYS A 72 9.07 11.35 -16.49
C LYS A 72 8.07 12.13 -15.62
N ASN A 73 7.37 13.09 -16.19
CA ASN A 73 6.32 13.87 -15.50
C ASN A 73 4.90 13.25 -15.59
N GLY A 74 4.79 12.04 -16.13
CA GLY A 74 3.51 11.31 -16.24
C GLY A 74 2.67 11.62 -17.47
N LYS A 75 2.97 12.67 -18.26
CA LYS A 75 2.16 13.09 -19.42
C LYS A 75 1.89 11.96 -20.40
N LYS A 76 2.87 11.10 -20.67
CA LYS A 76 2.72 9.95 -21.59
C LYS A 76 1.63 8.99 -21.11
N PHE A 77 1.38 8.91 -19.82
CA PHE A 77 0.38 8.04 -19.20
C PHE A 77 -0.95 8.78 -18.92
N GLY A 78 -1.02 10.08 -19.28
CA GLY A 78 -2.19 10.92 -19.04
C GLY A 78 -2.40 11.23 -17.55
N VAL A 79 -1.31 11.39 -16.80
CA VAL A 79 -1.26 11.74 -15.39
C VAL A 79 -0.16 12.77 -15.13
N ASN A 80 -0.16 13.35 -13.93
CA ASN A 80 0.90 14.23 -13.43
C ASN A 80 1.66 13.51 -12.32
N ILE A 81 2.99 13.47 -12.39
CA ILE A 81 3.82 12.79 -11.39
C ILE A 81 4.84 13.77 -10.83
N LYS A 82 4.86 13.86 -9.49
CA LYS A 82 5.93 14.49 -8.71
C LYS A 82 6.76 13.43 -8.01
N TYR A 83 7.98 13.76 -7.62
CA TYR A 83 8.90 12.80 -6.99
C TYR A 83 9.38 13.31 -5.64
N ILE A 84 9.36 12.44 -4.64
CA ILE A 84 10.08 12.58 -3.37
C ILE A 84 11.32 11.70 -3.48
N LYS A 85 12.52 12.32 -3.45
CA LYS A 85 13.79 11.60 -3.54
C LYS A 85 14.35 11.39 -2.13
N GLU A 86 14.40 10.15 -1.70
CA GLU A 86 14.99 9.77 -0.44
C GLU A 86 16.52 9.65 -0.59
N LYS A 87 17.28 10.29 0.29
CA LYS A 87 18.74 10.16 0.32
C LYS A 87 19.20 8.84 0.96
N LYS A 88 18.38 8.26 1.81
CA LYS A 88 18.56 6.96 2.47
C LYS A 88 17.20 6.27 2.61
N PRO A 89 17.14 4.95 2.77
CA PRO A 89 15.89 4.26 3.05
C PRO A 89 15.22 4.82 4.32
N LEU A 90 13.96 5.22 4.23
CA LEU A 90 13.17 5.80 5.33
C LEU A 90 11.94 4.97 5.69
N GLY A 91 11.88 3.71 5.22
CA GLY A 91 10.71 2.86 5.41
C GLY A 91 9.53 3.31 4.55
N THR A 92 8.35 2.78 4.84
CA THR A 92 7.15 3.07 4.04
C THR A 92 6.70 4.54 4.14
N LEU A 93 6.84 5.18 5.31
CA LEU A 93 6.24 6.50 5.55
C LEU A 93 7.25 7.62 5.87
N GLY A 94 8.49 7.28 6.20
CA GLY A 94 9.45 8.26 6.72
C GLY A 94 9.76 9.42 5.76
N SER A 95 9.70 9.20 4.45
CA SER A 95 9.89 10.26 3.44
C SER A 95 8.81 11.34 3.51
N LEU A 96 7.60 10.99 3.95
CA LEU A 96 6.47 11.91 4.05
C LEU A 96 6.68 12.98 5.12
N ALA A 97 7.53 12.72 6.14
CA ALA A 97 7.84 13.67 7.21
C ALA A 97 8.40 15.02 6.70
N ASN A 98 9.09 15.00 5.57
CA ASN A 98 9.63 16.21 4.95
C ASN A 98 8.67 16.84 3.94
N PHE A 99 7.71 16.07 3.46
CA PHE A 99 6.86 16.47 2.33
C PHE A 99 5.43 16.84 2.74
N TYR A 100 4.92 16.39 3.89
CA TYR A 100 3.49 16.44 4.23
C TYR A 100 2.87 17.85 4.14
N LYS A 101 3.65 18.91 4.39
CA LYS A 101 3.18 20.30 4.25
C LYS A 101 2.83 20.68 2.82
N ASN A 102 3.41 20.00 1.83
CA ASN A 102 3.22 20.25 0.40
C ASN A 102 1.99 19.52 -0.19
N PHE A 103 1.34 18.66 0.60
CA PHE A 103 0.09 18.04 0.16
C PHE A 103 -1.02 19.08 0.02
N GLN A 104 -1.82 18.95 -1.02
CA GLN A 104 -2.88 19.90 -1.35
C GLN A 104 -4.21 19.54 -0.68
N HIS A 105 -4.40 18.27 -0.31
CA HIS A 105 -5.64 17.75 0.23
C HIS A 105 -5.51 17.38 1.70
N GLU A 106 -6.64 17.29 2.40
CA GLU A 106 -6.72 16.87 3.79
C GLU A 106 -6.49 15.36 3.95
N ASN A 107 -6.92 14.57 2.97
CA ASN A 107 -6.76 13.13 2.98
C ASN A 107 -5.67 12.71 1.99
N ILE A 108 -4.76 11.87 2.43
CA ILE A 108 -3.62 11.41 1.65
C ILE A 108 -3.73 9.89 1.50
N ILE A 109 -3.85 9.41 0.26
CA ILE A 109 -3.69 7.98 -0.02
C ILE A 109 -2.21 7.67 -0.09
N VAL A 110 -1.80 6.60 0.57
CA VAL A 110 -0.46 6.04 0.45
C VAL A 110 -0.58 4.58 0.06
N SER A 111 0.02 4.21 -1.07
CA SER A 111 0.05 2.83 -1.57
C SER A 111 1.48 2.32 -1.64
N ASN A 112 1.69 1.07 -1.26
CA ASN A 112 2.93 0.38 -1.56
C ASN A 112 3.08 0.20 -3.08
N GLY A 113 4.28 0.35 -3.60
CA GLY A 113 4.58 0.26 -5.05
C GLY A 113 4.72 -1.16 -5.60
N ASP A 114 4.36 -2.17 -4.81
CA ASP A 114 4.48 -3.60 -5.12
C ASP A 114 3.17 -4.38 -4.91
N VAL A 115 2.09 -3.69 -4.62
CA VAL A 115 0.76 -4.26 -4.41
C VAL A 115 -0.10 -4.04 -5.66
N ILE A 116 -0.56 -5.13 -6.25
CA ILE A 116 -1.55 -5.09 -7.33
C ILE A 116 -2.91 -5.42 -6.72
N SER A 117 -3.86 -4.51 -6.84
CA SER A 117 -5.21 -4.71 -6.37
C SER A 117 -6.22 -3.94 -7.21
N ASP A 118 -7.46 -4.44 -7.21
CA ASP A 118 -8.61 -3.78 -7.81
C ASP A 118 -9.37 -2.94 -6.76
N ILE A 119 -8.70 -2.56 -5.67
CA ILE A 119 -9.29 -1.79 -4.57
C ILE A 119 -10.02 -0.54 -5.08
N ASN A 120 -11.20 -0.31 -4.56
CA ASN A 120 -11.93 0.92 -4.81
C ASN A 120 -11.41 2.04 -3.89
N TYR A 121 -10.48 2.85 -4.42
CA TYR A 121 -9.88 3.96 -3.67
C TYR A 121 -10.89 5.03 -3.26
N LYS A 122 -11.96 5.25 -4.06
CA LYS A 122 -13.02 6.20 -3.70
C LYS A 122 -13.77 5.72 -2.48
N SER A 123 -14.20 4.47 -2.46
CA SER A 123 -14.87 3.87 -1.30
C SER A 123 -14.00 3.88 -0.04
N LEU A 124 -12.69 3.65 -0.19
CA LEU A 124 -11.73 3.73 0.92
C LEU A 124 -11.67 5.16 1.51
N ILE A 125 -11.62 6.20 0.66
CA ILE A 125 -11.63 7.60 1.09
C ILE A 125 -12.96 7.96 1.75
N GLU A 126 -14.08 7.59 1.13
CA GLU A 126 -15.43 7.83 1.66
C GLU A 126 -15.59 7.18 3.05
N PHE A 127 -15.15 5.93 3.20
CA PHE A 127 -15.13 5.24 4.49
C PHE A 127 -14.30 6.01 5.53
N HIS A 128 -13.08 6.44 5.15
CA HIS A 128 -12.20 7.23 6.02
C HIS A 128 -12.88 8.53 6.49
N GLN A 129 -13.53 9.25 5.57
CA GLN A 129 -14.21 10.52 5.85
C GLN A 129 -15.46 10.33 6.71
N LEU A 130 -16.34 9.40 6.34
CA LEU A 130 -17.57 9.09 7.06
C LEU A 130 -17.30 8.69 8.52
N ASN A 131 -16.24 7.92 8.73
CA ASN A 131 -15.81 7.53 10.07
C ASN A 131 -15.01 8.61 10.80
N LYS A 132 -14.73 9.77 10.17
CA LYS A 132 -13.86 10.81 10.74
C LYS A 132 -12.53 10.24 11.25
N SER A 133 -11.95 9.32 10.49
CA SER A 133 -10.75 8.60 10.88
C SER A 133 -9.52 9.50 10.79
N ASP A 134 -8.54 9.30 11.67
CA ASP A 134 -7.22 9.92 11.57
C ASP A 134 -6.30 9.14 10.61
N ALA A 135 -6.45 7.80 10.62
CA ALA A 135 -5.78 6.90 9.70
C ALA A 135 -6.67 5.68 9.40
N THR A 136 -6.66 5.22 8.17
CA THR A 136 -7.37 4.00 7.73
C THR A 136 -6.40 3.08 6.99
N MET A 137 -6.37 1.82 7.36
CA MET A 137 -5.61 0.77 6.69
C MET A 137 -6.56 -0.10 5.88
N ALA A 138 -6.30 -0.28 4.60
CA ALA A 138 -6.94 -1.33 3.83
C ALA A 138 -6.43 -2.69 4.32
N VAL A 139 -7.34 -3.61 4.58
CA VAL A 139 -7.03 -4.97 5.06
C VAL A 139 -7.68 -6.01 4.15
N TYR A 140 -6.97 -7.10 3.91
CA TYR A 140 -7.46 -8.20 3.07
C TYR A 140 -7.76 -9.43 3.95
N PRO A 141 -8.94 -10.08 3.79
CA PRO A 141 -9.27 -11.29 4.53
C PRO A 141 -8.47 -12.47 3.99
N TYR A 142 -7.42 -12.84 4.70
CA TYR A 142 -6.58 -13.99 4.38
C TYR A 142 -7.18 -15.25 5.03
N LYS A 143 -7.54 -16.23 4.18
CA LYS A 143 -8.10 -17.50 4.61
C LYS A 143 -6.99 -18.53 4.78
N LEU A 144 -6.90 -19.12 5.96
CA LEU A 144 -5.97 -20.18 6.29
C LEU A 144 -6.78 -21.44 6.58
N GLN A 145 -6.67 -22.44 5.70
CA GLN A 145 -7.30 -23.74 5.90
C GLN A 145 -6.33 -24.66 6.62
N ASN A 146 -6.73 -25.11 7.81
CA ASN A 146 -6.03 -26.20 8.46
C ASN A 146 -6.32 -27.50 7.68
N PRO A 147 -5.28 -28.20 7.17
CA PRO A 147 -5.52 -29.43 6.39
C PRO A 147 -5.96 -30.62 7.26
N TYR A 148 -5.94 -30.48 8.58
CA TYR A 148 -6.27 -31.52 9.56
C TYR A 148 -7.55 -31.18 10.33
N GLY A 149 -8.16 -32.20 10.96
CA GLY A 149 -9.20 -31.99 11.95
C GLY A 149 -8.61 -31.33 13.21
N GLU A 150 -9.26 -30.26 13.67
CA GLU A 150 -8.93 -29.59 14.91
C GLU A 150 -9.73 -30.19 16.06
N VAL A 151 -9.04 -30.60 17.10
CA VAL A 151 -9.67 -31.15 18.32
C VAL A 151 -9.59 -30.10 19.41
N VAL A 152 -10.74 -29.61 19.87
CA VAL A 152 -10.81 -28.69 21.00
C VAL A 152 -10.98 -29.49 22.28
N THR A 153 -10.09 -29.26 23.24
CA THR A 153 -10.10 -30.01 24.51
C THR A 153 -10.29 -29.09 25.72
N SER A 154 -10.96 -29.59 26.76
CA SER A 154 -10.91 -29.03 28.11
C SER A 154 -10.27 -30.07 28.99
N GLU A 155 -9.08 -29.78 29.52
CA GLU A 155 -8.19 -30.78 30.12
C GLU A 155 -7.93 -31.95 29.13
N ALA A 156 -8.34 -33.17 29.46
CA ALA A 156 -8.25 -34.35 28.61
C ALA A 156 -9.57 -34.70 27.87
N ASN A 157 -10.64 -33.95 28.13
CA ASN A 157 -11.93 -34.20 27.48
C ASN A 157 -12.01 -33.50 26.13
N ILE A 158 -12.42 -34.23 25.09
CA ILE A 158 -12.75 -33.63 23.80
C ILE A 158 -14.12 -32.95 23.96
N ILE A 159 -14.17 -31.65 23.64
CA ILE A 159 -15.37 -30.83 23.69
C ILE A 159 -15.90 -30.44 22.31
N ASP A 160 -15.05 -30.48 21.30
CA ASP A 160 -15.46 -30.22 19.92
C ASP A 160 -14.42 -30.79 18.92
N ILE A 161 -14.86 -31.08 17.69
CA ILE A 161 -13.99 -31.50 16.57
C ILE A 161 -14.44 -30.75 15.31
N ASN A 162 -13.52 -29.98 14.74
CA ASN A 162 -13.75 -29.18 13.54
C ASN A 162 -12.92 -29.76 12.37
N GLU A 163 -13.56 -30.38 11.39
CA GLU A 163 -12.87 -30.96 10.25
C GLU A 163 -12.40 -29.86 9.31
N LYS A 164 -11.07 -29.78 9.08
CA LYS A 164 -10.42 -28.83 8.16
C LYS A 164 -10.92 -27.39 8.34
N PRO A 165 -10.86 -26.82 9.56
CA PRO A 165 -11.43 -25.52 9.82
C PRO A 165 -10.71 -24.42 9.02
N ILE A 166 -11.48 -23.41 8.61
CA ILE A 166 -10.96 -22.22 7.94
C ILE A 166 -10.92 -21.09 8.97
N SER A 167 -9.73 -20.57 9.24
CA SER A 167 -9.56 -19.33 9.99
C SER A 167 -9.38 -18.15 9.04
N ILE A 168 -9.95 -16.99 9.40
CA ILE A 168 -9.80 -15.76 8.63
C ILE A 168 -9.00 -14.76 9.47
N SER A 169 -7.91 -14.30 8.92
CA SER A 169 -7.11 -13.21 9.48
C SER A 169 -7.13 -12.01 8.55
N TYR A 170 -7.28 -10.81 9.08
CA TYR A 170 -7.14 -9.60 8.28
C TYR A 170 -5.66 -9.22 8.19
N VAL A 171 -5.12 -9.18 6.97
CA VAL A 171 -3.74 -8.80 6.71
C VAL A 171 -3.66 -7.40 6.12
N ASN A 172 -2.56 -6.71 6.38
CA ASN A 172 -2.29 -5.37 5.83
C ASN A 172 -2.21 -5.44 4.29
N ALA A 173 -3.10 -4.74 3.60
CA ALA A 173 -3.17 -4.74 2.14
C ALA A 173 -2.20 -3.74 1.47
N GLY A 174 -1.39 -3.00 2.23
CA GLY A 174 -0.40 -2.07 1.69
C GLY A 174 -0.98 -0.79 1.10
N VAL A 175 -2.21 -0.44 1.44
CA VAL A 175 -2.87 0.81 1.04
C VAL A 175 -3.47 1.47 2.27
N TYR A 176 -3.25 2.77 2.40
CA TYR A 176 -3.61 3.54 3.58
C TYR A 176 -4.23 4.89 3.19
N VAL A 177 -5.06 5.44 4.06
CA VAL A 177 -5.47 6.84 4.03
C VAL A 177 -5.11 7.50 5.34
N PHE A 178 -4.45 8.63 5.28
CA PHE A 178 -4.08 9.44 6.43
C PHE A 178 -4.68 10.84 6.31
N LYS A 179 -5.19 11.38 7.41
CA LYS A 179 -5.35 12.83 7.51
C LYS A 179 -3.97 13.49 7.42
N LYS A 180 -3.87 14.59 6.69
CA LYS A 180 -2.64 15.39 6.59
C LYS A 180 -2.07 15.76 7.96
N SER A 181 -2.94 16.09 8.92
CA SER A 181 -2.55 16.50 10.27
C SER A 181 -1.74 15.45 11.03
N VAL A 182 -2.08 14.15 10.89
CA VAL A 182 -1.34 13.09 11.61
C VAL A 182 0.03 12.82 11.05
N LEU A 183 0.31 13.19 9.80
CA LEU A 183 1.64 13.07 9.21
C LEU A 183 2.68 13.99 9.90
N SER A 184 2.22 14.98 10.66
CA SER A 184 3.09 15.83 11.50
C SER A 184 3.78 15.06 12.63
N TYR A 185 3.27 13.89 13.02
CA TYR A 185 3.90 13.02 14.02
C TYR A 185 5.11 12.25 13.46
N LEU A 186 5.27 12.19 12.14
CA LEU A 186 6.45 11.60 11.52
C LEU A 186 7.67 12.45 11.80
N LYS A 187 8.77 11.82 12.23
CA LYS A 187 10.04 12.51 12.52
C LYS A 187 10.88 12.60 11.25
N LYS A 188 11.37 13.80 10.96
CA LYS A 188 12.25 14.04 9.81
C LYS A 188 13.49 13.15 9.84
N ASN A 189 13.85 12.61 8.66
CA ASN A 189 15.03 11.76 8.47
C ASN A 189 15.07 10.49 9.35
N LYS A 190 13.93 10.08 9.92
CA LYS A 190 13.79 8.81 10.63
C LYS A 190 13.04 7.81 9.78
N GLU A 191 13.49 6.57 9.85
CA GLU A 191 12.77 5.45 9.28
C GLU A 191 11.44 5.24 10.02
N MET A 192 10.38 5.01 9.26
CA MET A 192 9.05 4.71 9.78
C MET A 192 8.31 3.79 8.80
N ASP A 193 7.93 2.62 9.26
CA ASP A 193 7.01 1.75 8.55
C ASP A 193 5.55 2.04 8.94
N ALA A 194 4.61 1.55 8.11
CA ALA A 194 3.19 1.82 8.33
C ALA A 194 2.66 1.16 9.61
N VAL A 195 3.10 -0.05 9.94
CA VAL A 195 2.62 -0.80 11.13
C VAL A 195 3.02 -0.08 12.41
N THR A 196 4.29 0.32 12.50
CA THR A 196 4.80 1.11 13.64
C THR A 196 4.05 2.42 13.75
N PHE A 197 3.81 3.13 12.64
CA PHE A 197 3.09 4.39 12.67
C PHE A 197 1.63 4.25 13.12
N PHE A 198 0.91 3.22 12.66
CA PHE A 198 -0.44 2.95 13.14
C PHE A 198 -0.46 2.65 14.65
N ASN A 199 0.52 1.91 15.16
CA ASN A 199 0.64 1.67 16.60
C ASN A 199 0.92 2.97 17.37
N ASP A 200 1.81 3.82 16.88
CA ASP A 200 2.08 5.14 17.46
C ASP A 200 0.82 6.02 17.51
N LEU A 201 0.03 6.02 16.43
CA LEU A 201 -1.23 6.76 16.39
C LEU A 201 -2.24 6.22 17.41
N ARG A 202 -2.35 4.89 17.56
CA ARG A 202 -3.22 4.25 18.58
C ARG A 202 -2.79 4.64 20.00
N MET A 203 -1.49 4.60 20.29
CA MET A 203 -0.95 5.05 21.59
C MET A 203 -1.27 6.53 21.87
N LYS A 204 -1.38 7.36 20.83
CA LYS A 204 -1.81 8.76 20.90
C LYS A 204 -3.33 8.94 20.90
N LYS A 205 -4.10 7.86 21.05
CA LYS A 205 -5.57 7.83 21.03
C LYS A 205 -6.17 8.44 19.77
N LYS A 206 -5.45 8.34 18.64
CA LYS A 206 -5.97 8.73 17.32
C LYS A 206 -6.89 7.64 16.78
N LYS A 207 -7.92 8.05 16.04
CA LYS A 207 -8.90 7.13 15.47
C LYS A 207 -8.29 6.41 14.27
N THR A 208 -7.96 5.13 14.46
CA THR A 208 -7.46 4.24 13.41
C THR A 208 -8.53 3.22 13.05
N MET A 209 -8.76 3.02 11.75
CA MET A 209 -9.80 2.13 11.22
C MET A 209 -9.22 1.13 10.23
N ALA A 210 -9.88 0.00 10.10
CA ALA A 210 -9.60 -1.00 9.07
C ALA A 210 -10.72 -0.99 8.02
N PHE A 211 -10.36 -0.94 6.74
CA PHE A 211 -11.27 -1.05 5.60
C PHE A 211 -11.05 -2.39 4.92
N ALA A 212 -12.05 -3.28 4.96
CA ALA A 212 -11.95 -4.60 4.35
C ALA A 212 -12.02 -4.49 2.81
N VAL A 213 -11.00 -5.03 2.14
CA VAL A 213 -10.91 -5.15 0.69
C VAL A 213 -11.47 -6.51 0.29
N HIS A 214 -12.47 -6.52 -0.57
CA HIS A 214 -13.11 -7.74 -1.08
C HIS A 214 -12.71 -8.03 -2.53
N GLU A 215 -12.10 -7.06 -3.20
CA GLU A 215 -11.62 -7.13 -4.57
C GLU A 215 -10.32 -7.94 -4.65
N ASN A 216 -9.90 -8.26 -5.87
CA ASN A 216 -8.63 -8.93 -6.09
C ASN A 216 -7.48 -8.12 -5.48
N TRP A 217 -6.67 -8.80 -4.68
CA TRP A 217 -5.50 -8.25 -4.05
C TRP A 217 -4.34 -9.25 -4.12
N LYS A 218 -3.17 -8.76 -4.50
CA LYS A 218 -1.94 -9.57 -4.52
C LYS A 218 -0.72 -8.72 -4.18
N ASP A 219 0.01 -9.15 -3.19
CA ASP A 219 1.35 -8.64 -2.87
C ASP A 219 2.39 -9.44 -3.68
N ILE A 220 3.21 -8.73 -4.45
CA ILE A 220 4.34 -9.32 -5.18
C ILE A 220 5.55 -9.39 -4.23
N GLY A 221 5.37 -10.03 -3.08
CA GLY A 221 6.36 -10.05 -2.00
C GLY A 221 7.49 -11.04 -2.20
N ILE A 222 7.23 -12.18 -2.82
CA ILE A 222 8.16 -13.30 -2.97
C ILE A 222 8.24 -13.79 -4.42
N LYS A 223 9.29 -14.57 -4.70
CA LYS A 223 9.57 -15.06 -6.06
C LYS A 223 8.46 -15.90 -6.66
N SER A 224 7.80 -16.75 -5.86
CA SER A 224 6.65 -17.57 -6.30
C SER A 224 5.50 -16.69 -6.81
N ASP A 225 5.15 -15.61 -6.09
CA ASP A 225 4.07 -14.72 -6.49
C ASP A 225 4.38 -14.03 -7.81
N PHE A 226 5.65 -13.59 -7.98
CA PHE A 226 6.10 -12.94 -9.20
C PHE A 226 6.08 -13.90 -10.41
N LEU A 227 6.50 -15.17 -10.21
CA LEU A 227 6.52 -16.15 -11.29
C LEU A 227 5.12 -16.61 -11.68
N ASN A 228 4.21 -16.78 -10.71
CA ASN A 228 2.81 -17.15 -10.96
C ASN A 228 2.03 -16.09 -11.75
N PHE A 229 2.52 -14.84 -11.80
CA PHE A 229 1.96 -13.80 -12.67
C PHE A 229 2.51 -13.79 -14.10
N LYS A 230 3.60 -14.52 -14.36
CA LYS A 230 4.20 -14.61 -15.69
C LYS A 230 3.58 -15.69 -16.55
N LEU A 231 2.82 -16.59 -15.94
CA LEU A 231 2.09 -17.68 -16.61
C LEU A 231 0.64 -17.25 -16.85
#